data_9074c63f511ed995c3083977ff04f0af
#
_entry.id   9074c63f511ed995c3083977ff04f0af
#
_cell.length_a   1.000
_cell.length_b   1.000
_cell.length_c   1.000
_cell.angle_alpha   90.00
_cell.angle_beta   90.00
_cell.angle_gamma   90.00
#
_symmetry.space_group_name_H-M   'P 1'
#
loop_
_entity.id
_entity.type
_entity.pdbx_description
1 polymer ?
#
loop_
_entity_poly.entity_id
_entity_poly.type
_entity_poly.pdbx_seq_one_letter_code
_entity_poly.pdbx_strand_id
1 'polypeptide(L)'
;MKLFDTHTHHLRHDAWVNRAPGDILEPGYTYSVGIHPWYADSFDLRALEEAAAHEAVAAIGETGLDTLRGPSLEVQEHVFRAHVNLSESLGKPLVIHCVKAFDRLMALKKELKPTQLWIIHGFRGKPQQAGQLLRAGFHLSLGPNFNPETARVIPSDRLHIETDDSPVTLEAVASAVQKALDNRQ
;
A
#
# COMPACT_ATOMS: atom_id res chain seq x y z
N MET A 1 12.96 4.91 17.54
CA MET A 1 11.91 4.08 16.93
C MET A 1 12.54 3.35 15.75
N LYS A 2 12.38 2.04 15.64
CA LYS A 2 12.90 1.28 14.47
C LYS A 2 12.10 1.71 13.23
N LEU A 3 12.78 2.16 12.20
CA LEU A 3 12.14 2.51 10.93
C LEU A 3 11.69 1.24 10.23
N PHE A 4 10.55 1.29 9.56
CA PHE A 4 10.01 0.20 8.77
C PHE A 4 9.49 0.73 7.43
N ASP A 5 9.92 0.12 6.34
CA ASP A 5 9.52 0.44 4.98
C ASP A 5 8.27 -0.34 4.61
N THR A 6 7.12 0.31 4.53
CA THR A 6 5.85 -0.37 4.28
C THR A 6 5.63 -0.78 2.82
N HIS A 7 6.47 -0.30 1.89
CA HIS A 7 6.42 -0.70 0.49
C HIS A 7 7.73 -0.38 -0.23
N THR A 8 8.40 -1.40 -0.73
CA THR A 8 9.60 -1.22 -1.56
C THR A 8 9.75 -2.36 -2.58
N HIS A 9 10.34 -2.06 -3.74
CA HIS A 9 10.72 -3.06 -4.73
C HIS A 9 12.14 -3.60 -4.54
N HIS A 10 12.94 -2.95 -3.70
CA HIS A 10 14.32 -3.32 -3.41
C HIS A 10 14.41 -4.30 -2.24
N LEU A 11 15.28 -5.31 -2.34
CA LEU A 11 15.57 -6.20 -1.22
C LEU A 11 16.20 -5.43 -0.07
N ARG A 12 15.52 -5.40 1.07
CA ARG A 12 16.01 -4.79 2.32
C ARG A 12 15.36 -5.41 3.53
N HIS A 13 16.07 -5.40 4.63
CA HIS A 13 15.52 -5.77 5.93
C HIS A 13 14.63 -4.64 6.46
N ASP A 14 13.77 -4.96 7.44
CA ASP A 14 12.81 -4.01 8.04
C ASP A 14 11.88 -3.35 6.99
N ALA A 15 11.41 -4.17 6.05
CA ALA A 15 10.52 -3.74 4.97
C ALA A 15 9.53 -4.83 4.58
N TRP A 16 8.44 -4.43 3.94
CA TRP A 16 7.68 -5.30 3.05
C TRP A 16 8.19 -5.13 1.62
N VAL A 17 8.93 -6.13 1.15
CA VAL A 17 9.44 -6.15 -0.23
C VAL A 17 8.34 -6.64 -1.15
N ASN A 18 7.92 -5.81 -2.09
CA ASN A 18 6.82 -6.14 -3.01
C ASN A 18 7.25 -7.19 -4.04
N ARG A 19 6.42 -8.21 -4.25
CA ARG A 19 6.61 -9.27 -5.24
C ARG A 19 5.28 -9.65 -5.89
N ALA A 20 5.36 -10.08 -7.15
CA ALA A 20 4.24 -10.68 -7.84
C ALA A 20 4.13 -12.18 -7.48
N PRO A 21 2.95 -12.81 -7.63
CA PRO A 21 2.84 -14.26 -7.56
C PRO A 21 3.79 -14.95 -8.54
N GLY A 22 4.56 -15.93 -8.06
CA GLY A 22 5.57 -16.64 -8.85
C GLY A 22 6.99 -16.05 -8.78
N ASP A 23 7.17 -14.88 -8.20
CA ASP A 23 8.50 -14.34 -7.93
C ASP A 23 9.22 -15.15 -6.84
N ILE A 24 10.55 -15.16 -6.92
CA ILE A 24 11.39 -15.81 -5.92
C ILE A 24 11.38 -14.98 -4.62
N LEU A 25 11.06 -15.63 -3.51
CA LEU A 25 11.15 -15.07 -2.16
C LEU A 25 12.47 -15.51 -1.53
N GLU A 26 13.46 -14.62 -1.51
CA GLU A 26 14.75 -14.91 -0.90
C GLU A 26 14.65 -15.02 0.62
N PRO A 27 15.40 -15.94 1.27
CA PRO A 27 15.36 -16.11 2.72
C PRO A 27 15.82 -14.85 3.48
N GLY A 28 15.22 -14.60 4.65
CA GLY A 28 15.63 -13.52 5.54
C GLY A 28 14.97 -12.17 5.26
N TYR A 29 14.08 -12.09 4.27
CA TYR A 29 13.27 -10.89 3.98
C TYR A 29 11.80 -11.13 4.27
N THR A 30 11.05 -10.03 4.40
CA THR A 30 9.60 -10.05 4.58
C THR A 30 8.93 -9.39 3.39
N TYR A 31 7.82 -9.96 2.92
CA TYR A 31 7.24 -9.58 1.65
C TYR A 31 5.80 -9.10 1.76
N SER A 32 5.40 -8.27 0.80
CA SER A 32 4.02 -8.16 0.34
C SER A 32 3.88 -8.85 -1.01
N VAL A 33 2.76 -9.56 -1.23
CA VAL A 33 2.50 -10.25 -2.50
C VAL A 33 1.13 -9.85 -3.02
N GLY A 34 1.09 -9.44 -4.29
CA GLY A 34 -0.14 -9.02 -4.95
C GLY A 34 0.00 -8.89 -6.45
N ILE A 35 -1.14 -8.58 -7.08
CA ILE A 35 -1.23 -8.29 -8.50
C ILE A 35 -1.56 -6.82 -8.66
N HIS A 36 -0.57 -6.08 -9.17
CA HIS A 36 -0.70 -4.66 -9.44
C HIS A 36 -1.85 -4.38 -10.43
N PRO A 37 -2.65 -3.31 -10.28
CA PRO A 37 -3.81 -3.05 -11.12
C PRO A 37 -3.49 -2.96 -12.61
N TRP A 38 -2.27 -2.62 -13.00
CA TRP A 38 -1.85 -2.60 -14.41
C TRP A 38 -1.84 -3.98 -15.07
N TYR A 39 -1.74 -5.04 -14.28
CA TYR A 39 -1.67 -6.44 -14.74
C TYR A 39 -2.89 -7.26 -14.32
N ALA A 40 -4.00 -6.59 -13.98
CA ALA A 40 -5.19 -7.27 -13.49
C ALA A 40 -5.87 -8.17 -14.53
N ASP A 41 -5.61 -8.01 -15.82
CA ASP A 41 -6.07 -8.88 -16.89
C ASP A 41 -5.34 -10.24 -16.97
N SER A 42 -4.15 -10.35 -16.34
CA SER A 42 -3.38 -11.59 -16.19
C SER A 42 -3.56 -12.23 -14.80
N PHE A 43 -4.67 -11.97 -14.13
CA PHE A 43 -4.94 -12.45 -12.78
C PHE A 43 -5.09 -13.98 -12.72
N ASP A 44 -4.30 -14.60 -11.84
CA ASP A 44 -4.41 -16.00 -11.43
C ASP A 44 -4.62 -16.06 -9.90
N LEU A 45 -5.85 -16.35 -9.49
CA LEU A 45 -6.22 -16.42 -8.08
C LEU A 45 -5.44 -17.51 -7.34
N ARG A 46 -5.24 -18.67 -7.96
CA ARG A 46 -4.55 -19.78 -7.33
C ARG A 46 -3.08 -19.44 -7.07
N ALA A 47 -2.39 -18.87 -8.06
CA ALA A 47 -1.01 -18.44 -7.90
C ALA A 47 -0.87 -17.37 -6.80
N LEU A 48 -1.85 -16.44 -6.71
CA LEU A 48 -1.89 -15.44 -5.66
C LEU A 48 -2.09 -16.07 -4.27
N GLU A 49 -3.04 -17.00 -4.12
CA GLU A 49 -3.31 -17.69 -2.85
C GLU A 49 -2.10 -18.51 -2.38
N GLU A 50 -1.46 -19.26 -3.27
CA GLU A 50 -0.27 -20.05 -2.98
C GLU A 50 0.89 -19.15 -2.51
N ALA A 51 1.15 -18.04 -3.23
CA ALA A 51 2.21 -17.11 -2.85
C ALA A 51 1.91 -16.39 -1.54
N ALA A 52 0.68 -15.92 -1.33
CA ALA A 52 0.27 -15.20 -0.13
C ALA A 52 0.29 -16.05 1.15
N ALA A 53 0.13 -17.38 1.02
CA ALA A 53 0.21 -18.32 2.13
C ALA A 53 1.64 -18.55 2.65
N HIS A 54 2.67 -18.15 1.92
CA HIS A 54 4.05 -18.30 2.32
C HIS A 54 4.35 -17.56 3.63
N GLU A 55 5.12 -18.16 4.54
CA GLU A 55 5.41 -17.62 5.88
C GLU A 55 6.14 -16.27 5.87
N ALA A 56 6.97 -16.02 4.85
CA ALA A 56 7.68 -14.76 4.68
C ALA A 56 6.77 -13.60 4.17
N VAL A 57 5.53 -13.89 3.77
CA VAL A 57 4.59 -12.88 3.30
C VAL A 57 3.79 -12.34 4.47
N ALA A 58 3.97 -11.06 4.79
CA ALA A 58 3.32 -10.39 5.92
C ALA A 58 2.21 -9.42 5.51
N ALA A 59 2.11 -9.07 4.23
CA ALA A 59 1.08 -8.18 3.70
C ALA A 59 0.58 -8.66 2.34
N ILE A 60 -0.63 -8.29 1.97
CA ILE A 60 -1.22 -8.52 0.65
C ILE A 60 -1.10 -7.24 -0.17
N GLY A 61 -0.61 -7.36 -1.37
CA GLY A 61 -0.37 -6.22 -2.27
C GLY A 61 1.04 -6.26 -2.86
N GLU A 62 1.31 -5.40 -3.75
CA GLU A 62 0.58 -4.23 -4.20
C GLU A 62 -0.64 -4.62 -5.05
N THR A 63 -1.77 -4.04 -4.76
CA THR A 63 -3.03 -4.21 -5.50
C THR A 63 -3.83 -2.90 -5.45
N GLY A 64 -4.85 -2.72 -6.26
CA GLY A 64 -5.65 -1.50 -6.18
C GLY A 64 -6.29 -1.06 -7.48
N LEU A 65 -6.42 0.27 -7.66
CA LEU A 65 -7.13 0.89 -8.77
C LEU A 65 -6.32 2.03 -9.39
N ASP A 66 -6.21 2.01 -10.71
CA ASP A 66 -5.57 3.07 -11.50
C ASP A 66 -6.43 3.42 -12.72
N THR A 67 -6.98 4.65 -12.77
CA THR A 67 -7.80 5.08 -13.90
C THR A 67 -6.99 5.50 -15.12
N LEU A 68 -5.67 5.60 -14.99
CA LEU A 68 -4.78 6.05 -16.08
C LEU A 68 -4.09 4.90 -16.80
N ARG A 69 -4.02 3.72 -16.18
CA ARG A 69 -3.25 2.57 -16.70
C ARG A 69 -3.93 1.24 -16.36
N GLY A 70 -3.57 0.22 -17.16
CA GLY A 70 -4.08 -1.14 -16.97
C GLY A 70 -5.40 -1.39 -17.71
N PRO A 71 -6.05 -2.54 -17.43
CA PRO A 71 -7.35 -2.87 -17.98
C PRO A 71 -8.47 -1.97 -17.39
N SER A 72 -9.71 -2.23 -17.77
CA SER A 72 -10.85 -1.46 -17.25
C SER A 72 -10.93 -1.48 -15.73
N LEU A 73 -11.49 -0.41 -15.13
CA LEU A 73 -11.69 -0.37 -13.66
C LEU A 73 -12.51 -1.55 -13.14
N GLU A 74 -13.44 -2.06 -13.92
CA GLU A 74 -14.24 -3.25 -13.57
C GLU A 74 -13.35 -4.48 -13.37
N VAL A 75 -12.40 -4.71 -14.28
CA VAL A 75 -11.43 -5.81 -14.17
C VAL A 75 -10.51 -5.60 -12.96
N GLN A 76 -9.97 -4.38 -12.81
CA GLN A 76 -9.12 -4.05 -11.66
C GLN A 76 -9.88 -4.24 -10.33
N GLU A 77 -11.14 -3.82 -10.26
CA GLU A 77 -11.96 -3.98 -9.05
C GLU A 77 -12.25 -5.45 -8.74
N HIS A 78 -12.51 -6.27 -9.76
CA HIS A 78 -12.68 -7.71 -9.57
C HIS A 78 -11.45 -8.33 -8.89
N VAL A 79 -10.27 -8.01 -9.41
CA VAL A 79 -8.99 -8.47 -8.85
C VAL A 79 -8.74 -7.90 -7.45
N PHE A 80 -9.03 -6.62 -7.24
CA PHE A 80 -8.91 -5.97 -5.94
C PHE A 80 -9.78 -6.64 -4.87
N ARG A 81 -11.03 -6.99 -5.18
CA ARG A 81 -11.93 -7.73 -4.28
C ARG A 81 -11.37 -9.09 -3.88
N ALA A 82 -10.73 -9.81 -4.81
CA ALA A 82 -10.06 -11.07 -4.49
C ALA A 82 -8.92 -10.87 -3.47
N HIS A 83 -8.12 -9.79 -3.62
CA HIS A 83 -7.06 -9.45 -2.66
C HIS A 83 -7.64 -9.07 -1.29
N VAL A 84 -8.75 -8.33 -1.26
CA VAL A 84 -9.44 -8.01 0.01
C VAL A 84 -9.88 -9.29 0.72
N ASN A 85 -10.53 -10.21 0.02
CA ASN A 85 -10.97 -11.49 0.60
C ASN A 85 -9.78 -12.30 1.14
N LEU A 86 -8.66 -12.30 0.41
CA LEU A 86 -7.45 -12.99 0.82
C LEU A 86 -6.80 -12.32 2.06
N SER A 87 -6.73 -10.99 2.07
CA SER A 87 -6.27 -10.20 3.21
C SER A 87 -7.07 -10.53 4.49
N GLU A 88 -8.40 -10.57 4.39
CA GLU A 88 -9.28 -10.91 5.51
C GLU A 88 -9.09 -12.37 5.96
N SER A 89 -8.99 -13.32 5.02
CA SER A 89 -8.84 -14.74 5.34
C SER A 89 -7.51 -15.08 6.01
N LEU A 90 -6.44 -14.38 5.62
CA LEU A 90 -5.09 -14.59 6.16
C LEU A 90 -4.74 -13.67 7.35
N GLY A 91 -5.61 -12.71 7.68
CA GLY A 91 -5.34 -11.71 8.73
C GLY A 91 -4.18 -10.78 8.41
N LYS A 92 -3.92 -10.49 7.12
CA LYS A 92 -2.78 -9.70 6.66
C LYS A 92 -3.22 -8.32 6.17
N PRO A 93 -2.48 -7.22 6.47
CA PRO A 93 -2.81 -5.90 5.96
C PRO A 93 -2.73 -5.83 4.43
N LEU A 94 -3.44 -4.85 3.87
CA LEU A 94 -3.51 -4.60 2.43
C LEU A 94 -2.71 -3.36 2.04
N VAL A 95 -1.75 -3.50 1.12
CA VAL A 95 -0.97 -2.41 0.51
C VAL A 95 -1.61 -2.03 -0.83
N ILE A 96 -2.06 -0.77 -0.94
CA ILE A 96 -2.98 -0.34 -1.99
C ILE A 96 -2.36 0.73 -2.88
N HIS A 97 -2.28 0.43 -4.17
CA HIS A 97 -2.07 1.40 -5.23
C HIS A 97 -3.39 2.12 -5.56
N CYS A 98 -3.38 3.45 -5.56
CA CYS A 98 -4.58 4.20 -5.94
C CYS A 98 -4.24 5.46 -6.72
N VAL A 99 -4.57 5.47 -8.01
CA VAL A 99 -4.39 6.62 -8.90
C VAL A 99 -5.73 7.08 -9.46
N LYS A 100 -6.14 8.31 -9.07
CA LYS A 100 -7.40 8.96 -9.49
C LYS A 100 -8.67 8.12 -9.31
N ALA A 101 -8.67 7.18 -8.34
CA ALA A 101 -9.78 6.28 -8.04
C ALA A 101 -10.18 6.30 -6.55
N PHE A 102 -9.82 7.35 -5.80
CA PHE A 102 -10.03 7.40 -4.34
C PHE A 102 -11.51 7.31 -3.94
N ASP A 103 -12.41 7.94 -4.68
CA ASP A 103 -13.85 7.88 -4.39
C ASP A 103 -14.38 6.45 -4.53
N ARG A 104 -13.92 5.74 -5.58
CA ARG A 104 -14.28 4.33 -5.77
C ARG A 104 -13.69 3.44 -4.69
N LEU A 105 -12.44 3.68 -4.32
CA LEU A 105 -11.78 2.95 -3.24
C LEU A 105 -12.48 3.14 -1.89
N MET A 106 -12.91 4.37 -1.57
CA MET A 106 -13.71 4.65 -0.36
C MET A 106 -15.08 3.95 -0.40
N ALA A 107 -15.72 3.92 -1.56
CA ALA A 107 -16.99 3.20 -1.73
C ALA A 107 -16.82 1.69 -1.48
N LEU A 108 -15.75 1.08 -2.03
CA LEU A 108 -15.41 -0.31 -1.79
C LEU A 108 -15.14 -0.62 -0.32
N LYS A 109 -14.40 0.25 0.37
CA LYS A 109 -14.15 0.06 1.80
C LYS A 109 -15.43 0.11 2.62
N LYS A 110 -16.34 1.04 2.30
CA LYS A 110 -17.66 1.13 2.94
C LYS A 110 -18.54 -0.10 2.68
N GLU A 111 -18.49 -0.64 1.47
CA GLU A 111 -19.25 -1.81 1.05
C GLU A 111 -18.71 -3.09 1.71
N LEU A 112 -17.40 -3.33 1.59
CA LEU A 112 -16.74 -4.56 2.02
C LEU A 112 -16.50 -4.63 3.53
N LYS A 113 -16.46 -3.49 4.23
CA LYS A 113 -16.26 -3.37 5.68
C LYS A 113 -15.10 -4.22 6.21
N PRO A 114 -13.87 -4.04 5.65
CA PRO A 114 -12.74 -4.88 6.02
C PRO A 114 -12.35 -4.69 7.49
N THR A 115 -11.85 -5.76 8.11
CA THR A 115 -11.26 -5.75 9.45
C THR A 115 -9.76 -5.52 9.42
N GLN A 116 -9.11 -5.87 8.32
CA GLN A 116 -7.69 -5.68 8.13
C GLN A 116 -7.34 -4.24 7.76
N LEU A 117 -6.08 -3.85 8.04
CA LEU A 117 -5.58 -2.52 7.69
C LEU A 117 -5.49 -2.34 6.18
N TRP A 118 -5.99 -1.22 5.69
CA TRP A 118 -5.84 -0.76 4.32
C TRP A 118 -4.89 0.43 4.28
N ILE A 119 -3.71 0.22 3.70
CA ILE A 119 -2.64 1.22 3.61
C ILE A 119 -2.53 1.67 2.16
N ILE A 120 -2.85 2.92 1.89
CA ILE A 120 -2.60 3.52 0.57
C ILE A 120 -1.13 3.90 0.51
N HIS A 121 -0.38 3.25 -0.38
CA HIS A 121 1.03 3.55 -0.57
C HIS A 121 1.25 4.76 -1.49
N GLY A 122 2.44 5.35 -1.47
CA GLY A 122 2.84 6.42 -2.36
C GLY A 122 1.96 7.67 -2.29
N PHE A 123 1.32 7.96 -1.17
CA PHE A 123 0.33 9.02 -1.10
C PHE A 123 0.94 10.42 -1.25
N ARG A 124 0.47 11.17 -2.25
CA ARG A 124 0.95 12.53 -2.60
C ARG A 124 -0.17 13.59 -2.60
N GLY A 125 -1.38 13.19 -2.19
CA GLY A 125 -2.57 14.04 -2.22
C GLY A 125 -2.50 15.23 -1.27
N LYS A 126 -3.47 16.14 -1.39
CA LYS A 126 -3.60 17.33 -0.52
C LYS A 126 -4.16 16.95 0.86
N PRO A 127 -3.99 17.82 1.89
CA PRO A 127 -4.50 17.57 3.23
C PRO A 127 -5.99 17.24 3.30
N GLN A 128 -6.81 17.89 2.45
CA GLN A 128 -8.26 17.64 2.40
C GLN A 128 -8.57 16.20 1.98
N GLN A 129 -7.87 15.68 0.96
CA GLN A 129 -8.03 14.31 0.49
C GLN A 129 -7.54 13.30 1.53
N ALA A 130 -6.38 13.58 2.16
CA ALA A 130 -5.91 12.77 3.28
C ALA A 130 -6.95 12.71 4.40
N GLY A 131 -7.54 13.84 4.78
CA GLY A 131 -8.59 13.89 5.80
C GLY A 131 -9.83 13.06 5.45
N GLN A 132 -10.24 13.01 4.18
CA GLN A 132 -11.34 12.15 3.73
C GLN A 132 -10.99 10.66 3.88
N LEU A 133 -9.81 10.25 3.41
CA LEU A 133 -9.34 8.88 3.50
C LEU A 133 -9.15 8.41 4.95
N LEU A 134 -8.58 9.26 5.80
CA LEU A 134 -8.41 8.97 7.23
C LEU A 134 -9.76 8.78 7.95
N ARG A 135 -10.77 9.62 7.65
CA ARG A 135 -12.13 9.42 8.18
C ARG A 135 -12.80 8.14 7.69
N ALA A 136 -12.47 7.72 6.46
CA ALA A 136 -12.90 6.42 5.93
C ALA A 136 -12.09 5.22 6.47
N GLY A 137 -11.16 5.46 7.41
CA GLY A 137 -10.40 4.41 8.11
C GLY A 137 -9.20 3.87 7.33
N PHE A 138 -8.66 4.62 6.36
CA PHE A 138 -7.40 4.28 5.71
C PHE A 138 -6.19 4.71 6.54
N HIS A 139 -5.09 4.02 6.33
CA HIS A 139 -3.75 4.46 6.66
C HIS A 139 -3.06 4.98 5.40
N LEU A 140 -2.10 5.88 5.55
CA LEU A 140 -1.39 6.50 4.43
C LEU A 140 0.12 6.29 4.58
N SER A 141 0.76 5.84 3.51
CA SER A 141 2.21 5.70 3.45
C SER A 141 2.81 6.80 2.57
N LEU A 142 3.83 7.46 3.07
CA LEU A 142 4.49 8.60 2.47
C LEU A 142 5.87 8.19 1.92
N GLY A 143 6.01 8.30 0.61
CA GLY A 143 7.29 8.11 -0.09
C GLY A 143 8.05 9.44 -0.28
N PRO A 144 9.19 9.44 -1.01
CA PRO A 144 10.06 10.60 -1.17
C PRO A 144 9.40 11.88 -1.70
N ASN A 145 8.33 11.72 -2.49
CA ASN A 145 7.63 12.83 -3.14
C ASN A 145 6.32 13.22 -2.43
N PHE A 146 6.23 13.00 -1.13
CA PHE A 146 5.04 13.33 -0.35
C PHE A 146 4.78 14.85 -0.28
N ASN A 147 3.54 15.24 0.02
CA ASN A 147 3.18 16.61 0.30
C ASN A 147 3.42 16.94 1.79
N PRO A 148 4.32 17.88 2.13
CA PRO A 148 4.65 18.21 3.53
C PRO A 148 3.45 18.70 4.37
N GLU A 149 2.51 19.43 3.75
CA GLU A 149 1.29 19.86 4.45
C GLU A 149 0.39 18.67 4.79
N THR A 150 0.40 17.64 3.95
CA THR A 150 -0.37 16.43 4.16
C THR A 150 0.20 15.59 5.31
N ALA A 151 1.52 15.50 5.45
CA ALA A 151 2.14 14.81 6.57
C ALA A 151 1.63 15.32 7.93
N ARG A 152 1.39 16.63 8.05
CA ARG A 152 0.94 17.29 9.29
C ARG A 152 -0.47 16.92 9.75
N VAL A 153 -1.32 16.45 8.84
CA VAL A 153 -2.70 16.08 9.16
C VAL A 153 -2.91 14.59 9.39
N ILE A 154 -1.88 13.78 9.14
CA ILE A 154 -1.96 12.33 9.35
C ILE A 154 -1.60 12.02 10.82
N PRO A 155 -2.49 11.36 11.58
CA PRO A 155 -2.18 10.86 12.92
C PRO A 155 -1.00 9.89 12.90
N SER A 156 -0.15 9.92 13.91
CA SER A 156 1.07 9.10 13.96
C SER A 156 0.84 7.59 13.92
N ASP A 157 -0.32 7.13 14.43
CA ASP A 157 -0.74 5.74 14.40
C ASP A 157 -1.26 5.29 13.02
N ARG A 158 -1.44 6.22 12.09
CA ARG A 158 -1.90 5.97 10.71
C ARG A 158 -0.93 6.41 9.63
N LEU A 159 0.22 6.94 10.05
CA LEU A 159 1.29 7.41 9.18
C LEU A 159 2.32 6.31 9.00
N HIS A 160 2.55 5.93 7.76
CA HIS A 160 3.60 5.03 7.34
C HIS A 160 4.58 5.76 6.43
N ILE A 161 5.76 5.18 6.24
CA ILE A 161 6.78 5.68 5.31
C ILE A 161 7.26 4.54 4.42
N GLU A 162 7.73 4.91 3.24
CA GLU A 162 8.16 3.95 2.22
C GLU A 162 9.21 4.52 1.29
N THR A 163 9.86 3.63 0.53
CA THR A 163 10.79 4.04 -0.54
C THR A 163 10.27 3.74 -1.94
N ASP A 164 9.34 2.78 -2.10
CA ASP A 164 8.81 2.32 -3.37
C ASP A 164 9.95 1.81 -4.31
N ASP A 165 10.06 2.32 -5.52
CA ASP A 165 11.15 2.08 -6.48
C ASP A 165 12.27 3.12 -6.42
N SER A 166 12.18 4.08 -5.48
CA SER A 166 13.12 5.19 -5.36
C SER A 166 14.48 4.76 -4.83
N PRO A 167 15.59 5.36 -5.32
CA PRO A 167 16.91 5.17 -4.73
C PRO A 167 17.11 5.94 -3.41
N VAL A 168 16.13 6.73 -2.98
CA VAL A 168 16.18 7.49 -1.72
C VAL A 168 16.11 6.52 -0.55
N THR A 169 16.95 6.73 0.49
CA THR A 169 16.94 5.86 1.67
C THR A 169 15.73 6.12 2.56
N LEU A 170 15.30 5.11 3.31
CA LEU A 170 14.17 5.24 4.25
C LEU A 170 14.44 6.29 5.32
N GLU A 171 15.70 6.40 5.77
CA GLU A 171 16.16 7.40 6.74
C GLU A 171 15.98 8.83 6.19
N ALA A 172 16.25 9.02 4.90
CA ALA A 172 16.03 10.32 4.26
C ALA A 172 14.54 10.67 4.16
N VAL A 173 13.68 9.69 3.83
CA VAL A 173 12.23 9.87 3.86
C VAL A 173 11.75 10.19 5.28
N ALA A 174 12.18 9.42 6.27
CA ALA A 174 11.81 9.62 7.67
C ALA A 174 12.22 11.01 8.17
N SER A 175 13.46 11.45 7.85
CA SER A 175 13.97 12.79 8.20
C SER A 175 13.13 13.89 7.54
N ALA A 176 12.76 13.75 6.28
CA ALA A 176 11.93 14.72 5.58
C ALA A 176 10.51 14.80 6.18
N VAL A 177 9.91 13.67 6.53
CA VAL A 177 8.61 13.61 7.20
C VAL A 177 8.69 14.26 8.57
N GLN A 178 9.71 13.94 9.38
CA GLN A 178 9.90 14.54 10.70
C GLN A 178 10.05 16.08 10.60
N LYS A 179 10.86 16.56 9.67
CA LYS A 179 11.00 18.01 9.41
C LYS A 179 9.67 18.67 9.03
N ALA A 180 8.83 17.97 8.25
CA ALA A 180 7.50 18.48 7.90
C ALA A 180 6.58 18.56 9.13
N LEU A 181 6.67 17.59 10.06
CA LEU A 181 5.89 17.56 11.30
C LEU A 181 6.32 18.65 12.28
N ASP A 182 7.65 18.92 12.39
CA ASP A 182 8.21 19.92 13.30
C ASP A 182 7.88 21.36 12.87
N ASN A 183 7.71 21.60 11.57
CA ASN A 183 7.34 22.91 11.02
C ASN A 183 5.83 23.22 11.18
N ARG A 184 5.18 22.78 12.25
CA ARG A 184 3.82 23.19 12.62
C ARG A 184 3.88 24.64 13.14
N GLN A 185 3.65 25.61 12.24
CA GLN A 185 3.32 26.99 12.63
C GLN A 185 1.81 27.14 12.75
#